data_c8ed3a507463bd3fee372c44abd2831f
#
_entry.id   c8ed3a507463bd3fee372c44abd2831f
#
_cell.length_a   1.000
_cell.length_b   1.000
_cell.length_c   1.000
_cell.angle_alpha   90.00
_cell.angle_beta   90.00
_cell.angle_gamma   90.00
#
_symmetry.space_group_name_H-M   'P 1'
#
loop_
_entity.id
_entity.type
_entity.pdbx_description
1 polymer ?
#
loop_
_entity_poly.entity_id
_entity_poly.type
_entity_poly.pdbx_seq_one_letter_code
_entity_poly.pdbx_strand_id
1 'polypeptide(L)'
;MDAHIRKVYVPMTETGFYILLCLRGQQHGYGIVQKVKCLTHGEICLSPGTMYGSLSKMEKDGLIRFVREEEKRRIYEITPLGMEVLELEMKRIERLYQTMKEAR
;
A
#
# COMPACT_ATOMS: atom_id res chain seq x y z
N MET A 1 -3.21 -14.70 9.39
CA MET A 1 -3.62 -14.18 8.06
C MET A 1 -4.19 -15.32 7.26
N ASP A 2 -5.35 -15.13 6.65
CA ASP A 2 -5.93 -16.25 5.93
C ASP A 2 -5.29 -16.46 4.54
N ALA A 3 -5.52 -17.65 3.97
CA ALA A 3 -4.88 -18.05 2.72
C ALA A 3 -5.29 -17.17 1.53
N HIS A 4 -6.51 -16.65 1.53
CA HIS A 4 -7.00 -15.78 0.48
C HIS A 4 -6.22 -14.47 0.44
N ILE A 5 -6.05 -13.84 1.60
CA ILE A 5 -5.32 -12.57 1.71
C ILE A 5 -3.87 -12.77 1.27
N ARG A 6 -3.23 -13.84 1.72
CA ARG A 6 -1.87 -14.15 1.33
C ARG A 6 -1.74 -14.36 -0.18
N LYS A 7 -2.67 -15.10 -0.77
CA LYS A 7 -2.65 -15.37 -2.21
C LYS A 7 -2.81 -14.10 -3.05
N VAL A 8 -3.68 -13.20 -2.62
CA VAL A 8 -3.97 -11.97 -3.38
C VAL A 8 -2.87 -10.92 -3.22
N TYR A 9 -2.32 -10.78 -2.00
CA TYR A 9 -1.45 -9.64 -1.67
C TYR A 9 0.03 -9.98 -1.50
N VAL A 10 0.41 -11.24 -1.57
CA VAL A 10 1.83 -11.63 -1.41
C VAL A 10 2.24 -12.54 -2.57
N PRO A 11 3.02 -12.07 -3.53
CA PRO A 11 3.55 -10.70 -3.64
C PRO A 11 2.48 -9.71 -4.08
N MET A 12 2.61 -8.47 -3.64
CA MET A 12 1.68 -7.43 -4.04
C MET A 12 2.28 -6.56 -5.16
N THR A 13 1.41 -5.80 -5.81
CA THR A 13 1.85 -4.85 -6.82
C THR A 13 2.63 -3.72 -6.17
N GLU A 14 3.46 -3.04 -6.97
CA GLU A 14 4.18 -1.87 -6.51
C GLU A 14 3.22 -0.79 -6.02
N THR A 15 2.13 -0.56 -6.75
CA THR A 15 1.09 0.40 -6.35
C THR A 15 0.50 0.04 -4.98
N GLY A 16 0.13 -1.23 -4.80
CA GLY A 16 -0.43 -1.68 -3.51
C GLY A 16 0.54 -1.48 -2.36
N PHE A 17 1.81 -1.79 -2.58
CA PHE A 17 2.86 -1.60 -1.58
C PHE A 17 2.95 -0.12 -1.15
N TYR A 18 2.99 0.80 -2.12
CA TYR A 18 3.05 2.22 -1.80
C TYR A 18 1.82 2.71 -1.04
N ILE A 19 0.64 2.23 -1.41
CA ILE A 19 -0.58 2.62 -0.72
C ILE A 19 -0.53 2.21 0.75
N LEU A 20 -0.20 0.94 1.05
CA LEU A 20 -0.10 0.49 2.43
C LEU A 20 1.00 1.23 3.19
N LEU A 21 2.13 1.48 2.54
CA LEU A 21 3.21 2.22 3.16
C LEU A 21 2.77 3.62 3.59
N CYS A 22 2.03 4.32 2.72
CA CYS A 22 1.51 5.66 3.01
C CYS A 22 0.44 5.65 4.10
N LEU A 23 -0.33 4.57 4.21
CA LEU A 23 -1.42 4.46 5.17
C LEU A 23 -1.01 3.94 6.54
N ARG A 24 0.29 3.86 6.81
CA ARG A 24 0.77 3.70 8.18
C ARG A 24 0.39 4.92 9.04
N GLY A 25 0.16 6.07 8.38
CA GLY A 25 -0.50 7.22 8.99
C GLY A 25 -1.82 7.46 8.28
N GLN A 26 -2.65 8.34 8.82
CA GLN A 26 -3.93 8.67 8.21
C GLN A 26 -3.74 9.53 6.96
N GLN A 27 -4.42 9.18 5.86
CA GLN A 27 -4.30 9.92 4.62
C GLN A 27 -5.50 9.68 3.71
N HIS A 28 -5.78 10.64 2.83
CA HIS A 28 -6.74 10.50 1.74
C HIS A 28 -6.02 10.15 0.43
N GLY A 29 -6.78 9.74 -0.58
CA GLY A 29 -6.22 9.26 -1.84
C GLY A 29 -5.30 10.24 -2.54
N TYR A 30 -5.69 11.52 -2.62
CA TYR A 30 -4.85 12.53 -3.26
C TYR A 30 -3.52 12.71 -2.52
N GLY A 31 -3.55 12.68 -1.19
CA GLY A 31 -2.34 12.74 -0.39
C GLY A 31 -1.41 11.56 -0.62
N ILE A 32 -1.98 10.37 -0.85
CA ILE A 32 -1.19 9.19 -1.21
C ILE A 32 -0.47 9.42 -2.54
N VAL A 33 -1.19 9.91 -3.55
CA VAL A 33 -0.60 10.21 -4.88
C VAL A 33 0.59 11.17 -4.74
N GLN A 34 0.39 12.25 -3.98
CA GLN A 34 1.44 13.24 -3.78
C GLN A 34 2.65 12.68 -3.04
N LYS A 35 2.41 11.89 -1.99
CA LYS A 35 3.48 11.32 -1.19
C LYS A 35 4.30 10.31 -1.98
N VAL A 36 3.65 9.47 -2.77
CA VAL A 36 4.35 8.48 -3.60
C VAL A 36 5.21 9.17 -4.64
N LYS A 37 4.67 10.20 -5.29
CA LYS A 37 5.45 10.99 -6.24
C LYS A 37 6.69 11.58 -5.59
N CYS A 38 6.54 12.13 -4.38
CA CYS A 38 7.64 12.72 -3.65
C CYS A 38 8.69 11.65 -3.25
N LEU A 39 8.25 10.53 -2.67
CA LEU A 39 9.14 9.46 -2.23
C LEU A 39 9.93 8.83 -3.36
N THR A 40 9.36 8.78 -4.55
CA THR A 40 9.99 8.16 -5.72
C THR A 40 10.67 9.18 -6.63
N HIS A 41 10.80 10.43 -6.17
CA HIS A 41 11.40 11.52 -6.96
C HIS A 41 10.73 11.68 -8.33
N GLY A 42 9.41 11.53 -8.36
CA GLY A 42 8.61 11.69 -9.57
C GLY A 42 8.55 10.47 -10.48
N GLU A 43 9.23 9.39 -10.16
CA GLU A 43 9.22 8.20 -11.02
C GLU A 43 7.87 7.48 -11.02
N ILE A 44 7.16 7.50 -9.90
CA ILE A 44 5.87 6.82 -9.78
C ILE A 44 4.76 7.85 -9.59
N CYS A 45 3.88 7.94 -10.58
CA CYS A 45 2.70 8.79 -10.55
C CYS A 45 1.48 7.88 -10.62
N LEU A 46 0.82 7.67 -9.48
CA LEU A 46 -0.35 6.78 -9.41
C LEU A 46 -1.54 7.43 -10.13
N SER A 47 -2.19 6.66 -11.01
CA SER A 47 -3.40 7.17 -11.64
C SER A 47 -4.55 7.12 -10.62
N PRO A 48 -5.44 8.13 -10.62
CA PRO A 48 -6.57 8.15 -9.67
C PRO A 48 -7.45 6.90 -9.77
N GLY A 49 -7.76 6.44 -10.97
CA GLY A 49 -8.61 5.26 -11.16
C GLY A 49 -8.01 4.01 -10.54
N THR A 50 -6.73 3.74 -10.80
CA THR A 50 -6.04 2.58 -10.24
C THR A 50 -5.95 2.68 -8.72
N MET A 51 -5.64 3.87 -8.21
CA MET A 51 -5.51 4.07 -6.78
C MET A 51 -6.84 3.87 -6.05
N TYR A 52 -7.93 4.49 -6.54
CA TYR A 52 -9.23 4.34 -5.89
C TYR A 52 -9.76 2.92 -5.99
N GLY A 53 -9.48 2.22 -7.10
CA GLY A 53 -9.81 0.80 -7.21
C GLY A 53 -9.07 -0.05 -6.18
N SER A 54 -7.80 0.24 -5.96
CA SER A 54 -7.00 -0.45 -4.95
C SER A 54 -7.48 -0.16 -3.53
N LEU A 55 -7.83 1.11 -3.23
CA LEU A 55 -8.36 1.48 -1.92
C LEU A 55 -9.67 0.73 -1.63
N SER A 56 -10.59 0.68 -2.60
CA SER A 56 -11.86 -0.03 -2.43
C SER A 56 -11.65 -1.52 -2.15
N LYS A 57 -10.75 -2.15 -2.89
CA LYS A 57 -10.45 -3.57 -2.70
C LYS A 57 -9.79 -3.83 -1.35
N MET A 58 -8.84 -3.00 -0.97
CA MET A 58 -8.13 -3.14 0.31
C MET A 58 -9.06 -2.92 1.49
N GLU A 59 -9.99 -1.97 1.37
CA GLU A 59 -11.00 -1.74 2.41
C GLU A 59 -11.90 -2.97 2.55
N LYS A 60 -12.37 -3.51 1.44
CA LYS A 60 -13.23 -4.71 1.42
C LYS A 60 -12.51 -5.90 2.04
N ASP A 61 -11.21 -6.06 1.77
CA ASP A 61 -10.43 -7.18 2.29
C ASP A 61 -9.87 -6.93 3.70
N GLY A 62 -10.14 -5.77 4.27
CA GLY A 62 -9.77 -5.48 5.66
C GLY A 62 -8.35 -5.04 5.89
N LEU A 63 -7.60 -4.68 4.83
CA LEU A 63 -6.23 -4.21 4.99
C LEU A 63 -6.16 -2.75 5.41
N ILE A 64 -7.17 -1.98 5.07
CA ILE A 64 -7.29 -0.58 5.46
C ILE A 64 -8.70 -0.33 5.97
N ARG A 65 -8.89 0.75 6.70
CA ARG A 65 -10.21 1.14 7.20
C ARG A 65 -10.48 2.60 6.94
N PHE A 66 -11.73 2.93 6.74
CA PHE A 66 -12.20 4.30 6.67
C PHE A 66 -12.22 4.90 8.07
N VAL A 67 -11.63 6.08 8.25
CA VAL A 67 -11.56 6.75 9.54
C VAL A 67 -12.62 7.84 9.66
N ARG A 68 -12.65 8.76 8.72
CA ARG A 68 -13.58 9.88 8.70
C ARG A 68 -13.54 10.59 7.35
N GLU A 69 -14.48 11.48 7.13
CA GLU A 69 -14.47 12.36 5.98
C GLU A 69 -14.02 13.75 6.43
N GLU A 70 -13.10 14.35 5.67
CA GLU A 70 -12.63 15.71 5.89
C GLU A 70 -12.60 16.44 4.57
N GLU A 71 -13.25 17.61 4.50
CA GLU A 71 -13.28 18.43 3.28
C GLU A 71 -13.67 17.61 2.04
N LYS A 72 -14.69 16.77 2.19
CA LYS A 72 -15.21 15.88 1.15
C LYS A 72 -14.23 14.80 0.70
N ARG A 73 -13.18 14.53 1.47
CA ARG A 73 -12.21 13.48 1.22
C ARG A 73 -12.29 12.39 2.27
N ARG A 74 -12.26 11.15 1.83
CA ARG A 74 -12.28 9.99 2.73
C ARG A 74 -10.87 9.73 3.23
N ILE A 75 -10.72 9.73 4.55
CA ILE A 75 -9.45 9.45 5.21
C ILE A 75 -9.40 7.98 5.58
N TYR A 76 -8.31 7.33 5.24
CA TYR A 76 -8.07 5.90 5.53
C TYR A 76 -6.83 5.72 6.39
N GLU A 77 -6.73 4.57 7.02
CA GLU A 77 -5.50 4.15 7.70
C GLU A 77 -5.36 2.63 7.60
N ILE A 78 -4.14 2.14 7.76
CA ILE A 78 -3.84 0.72 7.71
C ILE A 78 -4.40 0.02 8.96
N THR A 79 -4.84 -1.24 8.80
CA THR A 79 -5.32 -2.08 9.89
C THR A 79 -4.17 -2.98 10.37
N PRO A 80 -4.35 -3.69 11.51
CA PRO A 80 -3.38 -4.71 11.92
C PRO A 80 -3.12 -5.75 10.85
N LEU A 81 -4.17 -6.20 10.13
CA LEU A 81 -4.01 -7.13 9.01
C LEU A 81 -3.17 -6.51 7.89
N GLY A 82 -3.45 -5.25 7.55
CA GLY A 82 -2.67 -4.53 6.54
C GLY A 82 -1.19 -4.42 6.93
N MET A 83 -0.91 -4.15 8.21
CA MET A 83 0.48 -4.10 8.70
C MET A 83 1.16 -5.46 8.58
N GLU A 84 0.45 -6.55 8.86
CA GLU A 84 0.99 -7.89 8.72
C GLU A 84 1.39 -8.16 7.27
N VAL A 85 0.52 -7.81 6.32
CA VAL A 85 0.81 -7.96 4.89
C VAL A 85 2.00 -7.09 4.49
N LEU A 86 2.02 -5.82 4.93
CA LEU A 86 3.09 -4.89 4.60
C LEU A 86 4.45 -5.40 5.12
N GLU A 87 4.49 -5.91 6.34
CA GLU A 87 5.72 -6.44 6.92
C GLU A 87 6.24 -7.65 6.16
N LEU A 88 5.35 -8.56 5.73
CA LEU A 88 5.75 -9.69 4.89
C LEU A 88 6.36 -9.21 3.58
N GLU A 89 5.75 -8.21 2.97
CA GLU A 89 6.26 -7.65 1.73
C GLU A 89 7.59 -6.93 1.91
N MET A 90 7.76 -6.20 3.00
CA MET A 90 9.04 -5.56 3.29
C MET A 90 10.17 -6.60 3.40
N LYS A 91 9.91 -7.70 4.11
CA LYS A 91 10.88 -8.79 4.25
C LYS A 91 11.20 -9.44 2.89
N ARG A 92 10.17 -9.64 2.07
CA ARG A 92 10.35 -10.20 0.73
C ARG A 92 11.22 -9.31 -0.14
N ILE A 93 10.96 -8.00 -0.11
CA ILE A 93 11.71 -7.02 -0.90
C ILE A 93 13.17 -6.93 -0.42
N GLU A 94 13.37 -6.92 0.90
CA GLU A 94 14.72 -6.94 1.47
C GLU A 94 15.50 -8.17 1.04
N ARG A 95 14.86 -9.35 1.07
CA ARG A 95 15.51 -10.57 0.62
C ARG A 95 15.87 -10.50 -0.85
N LEU A 96 14.97 -10.00 -1.70
CA LEU A 96 15.24 -9.83 -3.13
C LEU A 96 16.44 -8.91 -3.34
N TYR A 97 16.46 -7.81 -2.63
CA TYR A 97 17.54 -6.83 -2.73
C TYR A 97 18.88 -7.45 -2.34
N GLN A 98 18.92 -8.16 -1.22
CA GLN A 98 20.16 -8.82 -0.76
C GLN A 98 20.61 -9.90 -1.74
N THR A 99 19.67 -10.71 -2.24
CA THR A 99 19.98 -11.74 -3.24
C THR A 99 20.57 -11.12 -4.49
N MET A 100 19.98 -10.04 -4.98
CA MET A 100 20.49 -9.33 -6.15
C MET A 100 21.93 -8.83 -5.92
N LYS A 101 22.19 -8.24 -4.75
CA LYS A 101 23.52 -7.72 -4.42
C LYS A 101 24.58 -8.85 -4.41
N GLU A 102 24.24 -9.98 -3.84
CA GLU A 102 25.16 -11.13 -3.76
C GLU A 102 25.39 -11.79 -5.12
N ALA A 103 24.38 -11.74 -6.01
CA ALA A 103 24.47 -12.37 -7.32
C ALA A 103 25.24 -11.56 -8.36
N ARG A 104 25.53 -10.31 -8.10
CA ARG A 104 26.25 -9.44 -9.03
C ARG A 104 27.69 -9.88 -9.25
#